data_737166ba5c82a7a87bd9ecaf5e2e71ad
#
_entry.id   737166ba5c82a7a87bd9ecaf5e2e71ad
#
_cell.length_a   1.000
_cell.length_b   1.000
_cell.length_c   1.000
_cell.angle_alpha   90.00
_cell.angle_beta   90.00
_cell.angle_gamma   90.00
#
_symmetry.space_group_name_H-M   'P 1'
#
loop_
_entity.id
_entity.type
_entity.pdbx_description
1 polymer ?
#
loop_
_entity_poly.entity_id
_entity_poly.type
_entity_poly.pdbx_seq_one_letter_code
_entity_poly.pdbx_strand_id
1 'polypeptide(L)'
;MFSSLNCNAQLTFNIRYSSENGGARKYVEEMESSGIAARIRAVEGCLRYEYFFPADDPDGLLLIDEWVDQEALDRYHSSPMMQEAAALREKYKLGGRQVRMFHPVAPPVHPDGKSSDQPEQKNS
;
A
#
# COMPACT_ATOMS: atom_id res chain seq x y z
N MET A 1 8.44 22.65 10.50
CA MET A 1 8.02 22.44 10.21
C MET A 1 7.17 21.95 9.92
N PHE A 2 6.46 21.77 9.76
CA PHE A 2 5.74 21.32 9.54
C PHE A 2 5.30 21.03 8.81
N SER A 3 5.15 21.33 8.67
CA SER A 3 4.48 20.94 7.80
C SER A 3 4.75 19.89 6.92
N SER A 4 5.38 19.18 7.15
CA SER A 4 5.67 17.98 6.48
C SER A 4 4.44 17.13 6.16
N LEU A 5 3.31 17.49 6.69
CA LEU A 5 2.07 16.76 6.39
C LEU A 5 1.30 17.43 5.26
N ASN A 6 2.01 17.76 4.21
CA ASN A 6 1.40 18.29 3.01
C ASN A 6 0.69 17.15 2.28
N CYS A 7 -0.64 17.13 2.31
CA CYS A 7 -1.41 16.07 1.68
C CYS A 7 -1.13 15.98 0.18
N ASN A 8 -0.81 17.11 -0.45
CA ASN A 8 -0.52 17.10 -1.89
C ASN A 8 0.75 16.35 -2.22
N ALA A 9 1.65 16.19 -1.24
CA ALA A 9 2.89 15.47 -1.45
C ALA A 9 2.74 13.97 -1.26
N GLN A 10 1.70 13.54 -0.56
CA GLN A 10 1.51 12.11 -0.28
C GLN A 10 1.08 11.38 -1.52
N LEU A 11 1.59 10.15 -1.64
CA LEU A 11 1.28 9.29 -2.76
C LEU A 11 0.68 8.00 -2.23
N THR A 12 -0.47 7.62 -2.77
CA THR A 12 -1.12 6.36 -2.45
C THR A 12 -1.24 5.54 -3.72
N PHE A 13 -0.80 4.29 -3.66
CA PHE A 13 -0.89 3.39 -4.80
C PHE A 13 -1.77 2.22 -4.46
N ASN A 14 -2.70 1.91 -5.36
CA ASN A 14 -3.47 0.67 -5.34
C ASN A 14 -2.93 -0.18 -6.48
N ILE A 15 -2.34 -1.32 -6.15
CA ILE A 15 -1.71 -2.18 -7.13
C ILE A 15 -2.38 -3.53 -7.10
N ARG A 16 -3.03 -3.90 -8.21
CA ARG A 16 -3.70 -5.19 -8.33
C ARG A 16 -2.81 -6.17 -9.07
N TYR A 17 -2.85 -7.40 -8.59
CA TYR A 17 -2.19 -8.52 -9.24
C TYR A 17 -3.16 -9.68 -9.33
N SER A 18 -2.94 -10.53 -10.32
CA SER A 18 -3.64 -11.80 -10.42
C SER A 18 -2.62 -12.92 -10.35
N SER A 19 -3.09 -14.10 -9.99
CA SER A 19 -2.23 -15.27 -9.89
C SER A 19 -3.06 -16.51 -10.18
N GLU A 20 -2.43 -17.67 -10.05
CA GLU A 20 -3.09 -18.96 -10.18
C GLU A 20 -2.59 -19.86 -9.07
N ASN A 21 -3.45 -20.81 -8.68
CA ASN A 21 -3.06 -21.87 -7.76
C ASN A 21 -2.51 -21.35 -6.44
N GLY A 22 -3.11 -20.27 -5.93
CA GLY A 22 -2.73 -19.73 -4.65
C GLY A 22 -1.45 -18.93 -4.66
N GLY A 23 -0.96 -18.54 -5.84
CA GLY A 23 0.32 -17.83 -5.95
C GLY A 23 0.33 -16.53 -5.17
N ALA A 24 -0.77 -15.76 -5.22
CA ALA A 24 -0.83 -14.48 -4.52
C ALA A 24 -0.68 -14.67 -3.01
N ARG A 25 -1.38 -15.66 -2.46
CA ARG A 25 -1.30 -15.90 -1.02
C ARG A 25 0.08 -16.40 -0.61
N LYS A 26 0.71 -17.25 -1.41
CA LYS A 26 2.06 -17.71 -1.15
C LYS A 26 3.06 -16.55 -1.20
N TYR A 27 2.86 -15.66 -2.16
CA TYR A 27 3.70 -14.47 -2.26
C TYR A 27 3.61 -13.62 -1.00
N VAL A 28 2.38 -13.34 -0.54
CA VAL A 28 2.21 -12.52 0.66
C VAL A 28 2.81 -13.23 1.86
N GLU A 29 2.58 -14.53 1.97
CA GLU A 29 3.13 -15.30 3.09
C GLU A 29 4.64 -15.18 3.15
N GLU A 30 5.31 -15.30 2.01
CA GLU A 30 6.77 -15.22 2.01
C GLU A 30 7.26 -13.78 2.19
N MET A 31 6.54 -12.80 1.66
CA MET A 31 6.90 -11.39 1.92
C MET A 31 6.89 -11.09 3.41
N GLU A 32 5.92 -11.67 4.14
CA GLU A 32 5.82 -11.44 5.58
C GLU A 32 6.84 -12.28 6.35
N SER A 33 6.91 -13.57 6.04
CA SER A 33 7.75 -14.47 6.83
C SER A 33 9.25 -14.22 6.63
N SER A 34 9.63 -13.73 5.46
CA SER A 34 11.03 -13.42 5.18
C SER A 34 11.49 -12.11 5.79
N GLY A 35 10.54 -11.27 6.23
CA GLY A 35 10.87 -9.96 6.74
C GLY A 35 10.95 -8.87 5.68
N ILE A 36 10.74 -9.22 4.40
CA ILE A 36 10.83 -8.20 3.35
C ILE A 36 9.77 -7.12 3.57
N ALA A 37 8.52 -7.53 3.83
CA ALA A 37 7.46 -6.54 4.03
C ALA A 37 7.75 -5.65 5.24
N ALA A 38 8.26 -6.22 6.31
CA ALA A 38 8.61 -5.43 7.49
C ALA A 38 9.69 -4.40 7.18
N ARG A 39 10.67 -4.79 6.37
CA ARG A 39 11.73 -3.86 5.97
C ARG A 39 11.20 -2.75 5.08
N ILE A 40 10.23 -3.05 4.22
CA ILE A 40 9.60 -2.01 3.40
C ILE A 40 8.85 -1.03 4.30
N ARG A 41 8.10 -1.56 5.26
CA ARG A 41 7.35 -0.70 6.19
C ARG A 41 8.27 0.17 7.03
N ALA A 42 9.51 -0.23 7.21
CA ALA A 42 10.48 0.53 7.99
C ALA A 42 11.20 1.61 7.17
N VAL A 43 10.99 1.69 5.86
CA VAL A 43 11.58 2.74 5.05
C VAL A 43 11.04 4.08 5.52
N GLU A 44 11.95 5.04 5.70
CA GLU A 44 11.54 6.36 6.16
C GLU A 44 10.55 6.97 5.18
N GLY A 45 9.39 7.39 5.70
CA GLY A 45 8.35 7.99 4.88
C GLY A 45 7.33 6.99 4.36
N CYS A 46 7.48 5.71 4.69
CA CYS A 46 6.46 4.73 4.35
C CYS A 46 5.31 4.86 5.35
N LEU A 47 4.14 5.22 4.86
CA LEU A 47 2.96 5.39 5.71
C LEU A 47 2.11 4.14 5.76
N ARG A 48 2.18 3.31 4.71
CA ARG A 48 1.30 2.16 4.61
C ARG A 48 1.88 1.18 3.60
N TYR A 49 1.80 -0.09 3.92
CA TYR A 49 2.17 -1.16 3.00
C TYR A 49 1.38 -2.38 3.44
N GLU A 50 0.21 -2.59 2.81
CA GLU A 50 -0.75 -3.59 3.25
C GLU A 50 -1.28 -4.39 2.09
N TYR A 51 -1.52 -5.67 2.35
CA TYR A 51 -2.07 -6.59 1.36
C TYR A 51 -3.53 -6.88 1.68
N PHE A 52 -4.33 -7.03 0.63
CA PHE A 52 -5.74 -7.37 0.74
C PHE A 52 -6.08 -8.41 -0.31
N PHE A 53 -6.96 -9.31 0.03
CA PHE A 53 -7.42 -10.31 -0.92
C PHE A 53 -8.86 -10.03 -1.28
N PRO A 54 -9.19 -9.94 -2.60
CA PRO A 54 -10.59 -9.70 -2.99
C PRO A 54 -11.49 -10.83 -2.49
N ALA A 55 -12.66 -10.45 -2.01
CA ALA A 55 -13.58 -11.43 -1.43
C ALA A 55 -14.05 -12.45 -2.46
N ASP A 56 -14.13 -12.05 -3.73
CA ASP A 56 -14.67 -12.89 -4.79
C ASP A 56 -13.60 -13.49 -5.71
N ASP A 57 -12.31 -13.35 -5.34
CA ASP A 57 -11.23 -13.83 -6.19
C ASP A 57 -10.09 -14.36 -5.32
N PRO A 58 -10.06 -15.68 -5.09
CA PRO A 58 -9.03 -16.22 -4.19
C PRO A 58 -7.60 -16.09 -4.73
N ASP A 59 -7.45 -15.82 -6.01
CA ASP A 59 -6.12 -15.65 -6.61
C ASP A 59 -5.76 -14.20 -6.88
N GLY A 60 -6.62 -13.27 -6.49
CA GLY A 60 -6.33 -11.85 -6.65
C GLY A 60 -5.58 -11.30 -5.46
N LEU A 61 -4.96 -10.15 -5.68
CA LEU A 61 -4.22 -9.47 -4.62
C LEU A 61 -4.31 -7.97 -4.86
N LEU A 62 -4.56 -7.23 -3.80
CA LEU A 62 -4.48 -5.77 -3.81
C LEU A 62 -3.43 -5.35 -2.80
N LEU A 63 -2.44 -4.61 -3.27
CA LEU A 63 -1.47 -3.97 -2.41
C LEU A 63 -1.81 -2.49 -2.37
N ILE A 64 -1.90 -1.95 -1.16
CA ILE A 64 -2.01 -0.51 -0.99
C ILE A 64 -0.76 -0.04 -0.28
N ASP A 65 0.00 0.86 -0.92
CA ASP A 65 1.15 1.46 -0.26
C ASP A 65 1.08 2.97 -0.38
N GLU A 66 1.53 3.62 0.68
CA GLU A 66 1.48 5.08 0.80
C GLU A 66 2.81 5.61 1.27
N TRP A 67 3.18 6.76 0.72
CA TRP A 67 4.46 7.42 0.99
C TRP A 67 4.21 8.89 1.27
N VAL A 68 5.01 9.46 2.18
CA VAL A 68 4.83 10.88 2.54
C VAL A 68 5.10 11.79 1.36
N ASP A 69 5.99 11.39 0.45
CA ASP A 69 6.33 12.19 -0.72
C ASP A 69 7.09 11.33 -1.72
N GLN A 70 7.43 11.93 -2.85
CA GLN A 70 8.16 11.24 -3.90
C GLN A 70 9.54 10.78 -3.44
N GLU A 71 10.17 11.57 -2.59
CA GLU A 71 11.51 11.23 -2.12
C GLU A 71 11.50 9.93 -1.33
N ALA A 72 10.48 9.73 -0.49
CA ALA A 72 10.35 8.49 0.26
C ALA A 72 10.13 7.30 -0.69
N LEU A 73 9.29 7.49 -1.70
CA LEU A 73 9.06 6.45 -2.69
C LEU A 73 10.35 6.10 -3.42
N ASP A 74 11.15 7.12 -3.76
CA ASP A 74 12.42 6.89 -4.45
C ASP A 74 13.38 6.10 -3.58
N ARG A 75 13.39 6.35 -2.27
CA ARG A 75 14.22 5.57 -1.34
C ARG A 75 13.84 4.10 -1.41
N TYR A 76 12.54 3.80 -1.44
CA TYR A 76 12.09 2.42 -1.54
C TYR A 76 12.49 1.82 -2.89
N HIS A 77 12.27 2.56 -3.96
CA HIS A 77 12.54 2.04 -5.30
C HIS A 77 14.02 1.75 -5.54
N SER A 78 14.90 2.43 -4.83
CA SER A 78 16.33 2.17 -4.95
C SER A 78 16.85 1.21 -3.88
N SER A 79 15.97 0.64 -3.07
CA SER A 79 16.36 -0.27 -2.00
C SER A 79 16.44 -1.70 -2.50
N PRO A 80 17.21 -2.55 -1.78
CA PRO A 80 17.23 -3.97 -2.15
C PRO A 80 15.87 -4.66 -2.04
N MET A 81 15.00 -4.17 -1.16
CA MET A 81 13.69 -4.79 -1.00
C MET A 81 12.87 -4.74 -2.28
N MET A 82 13.06 -3.69 -3.08
CA MET A 82 12.33 -3.60 -4.33
C MET A 82 12.65 -4.78 -5.24
N GLN A 83 13.93 -5.13 -5.34
CA GLN A 83 14.36 -6.26 -6.17
C GLN A 83 13.95 -7.58 -5.55
N GLU A 84 14.04 -7.69 -4.22
CA GLU A 84 13.63 -8.92 -3.54
C GLU A 84 12.14 -9.17 -3.74
N ALA A 85 11.33 -8.13 -3.62
CA ALA A 85 9.89 -8.27 -3.85
C ALA A 85 9.59 -8.66 -5.30
N ALA A 86 10.31 -8.06 -6.24
CA ALA A 86 10.11 -8.39 -7.65
C ALA A 86 10.45 -9.85 -7.94
N ALA A 87 11.51 -10.36 -7.30
CA ALA A 87 11.89 -11.75 -7.48
C ALA A 87 10.81 -12.69 -6.94
N LEU A 88 10.19 -12.34 -5.82
CA LEU A 88 9.12 -13.15 -5.27
C LEU A 88 7.87 -13.10 -6.14
N ARG A 89 7.56 -11.93 -6.71
CA ARG A 89 6.43 -11.85 -7.63
C ARG A 89 6.64 -12.79 -8.83
N GLU A 90 7.86 -12.84 -9.32
CA GLU A 90 8.18 -13.73 -10.43
C GLU A 90 8.10 -15.19 -9.99
N LYS A 91 8.63 -15.49 -8.82
CA LYS A 91 8.62 -16.86 -8.29
C LYS A 91 7.20 -17.40 -8.20
N TYR A 92 6.26 -16.58 -7.78
CA TYR A 92 4.87 -17.01 -7.60
C TYR A 92 3.99 -16.61 -8.78
N LYS A 93 4.60 -16.11 -9.85
CA LYS A 93 3.92 -15.86 -11.13
C LYS A 93 2.75 -14.90 -10.99
N LEU A 94 2.96 -13.83 -10.23
CA LEU A 94 1.96 -12.77 -10.16
C LEU A 94 1.99 -11.99 -11.47
N GLY A 95 0.82 -11.73 -12.03
CA GLY A 95 0.70 -11.00 -13.27
C GLY A 95 -0.46 -10.02 -13.24
N GLY A 96 -0.82 -9.52 -14.41
CA GLY A 96 -1.97 -8.62 -14.54
C GLY A 96 -1.84 -7.34 -13.74
N ARG A 97 -0.63 -6.84 -13.56
CA ARG A 97 -0.38 -5.70 -12.69
C ARG A 97 -1.12 -4.46 -13.19
N GLN A 98 -1.95 -3.90 -12.32
CA GLN A 98 -2.68 -2.66 -12.60
C GLN A 98 -2.42 -1.70 -11.46
N VAL A 99 -1.96 -0.49 -11.80
CA VAL A 99 -1.57 0.51 -10.80
C VAL A 99 -2.48 1.71 -10.91
N ARG A 100 -3.01 2.13 -9.77
CA ARG A 100 -3.74 3.40 -9.68
C ARG A 100 -3.08 4.24 -8.62
N MET A 101 -2.83 5.50 -8.92
CA MET A 101 -2.19 6.41 -8.00
C MET A 101 -3.16 7.48 -7.56
N PHE A 102 -3.10 7.82 -6.29
CA PHE A 102 -4.00 8.81 -5.70
C PHE A 102 -3.20 9.78 -4.85
N HIS A 103 -3.69 10.98 -4.76
CA HIS A 103 -3.23 11.94 -3.77
C HIS A 103 -4.37 12.12 -2.78
N PRO A 104 -4.12 11.93 -1.49
CA PRO A 104 -5.18 12.15 -0.52
C PRO A 104 -5.55 13.62 -0.45
N VAL A 105 -6.80 13.87 -0.17
CA VAL A 105 -7.27 15.23 0.10
C VAL A 105 -7.74 15.27 1.53
N ALA A 106 -7.66 16.46 2.13
CA ALA A 106 -8.15 16.62 3.49
C ALA A 106 -9.64 16.34 3.51
N PRO A 107 -10.13 15.56 4.49
CA PRO A 107 -11.56 15.32 4.56
C PRO A 107 -12.32 16.61 4.81
N PRO A 108 -13.55 16.72 4.29
CA PRO A 108 -14.36 17.89 4.60
C PRO A 108 -14.60 18.04 6.10
N VAL A 109 -14.70 19.27 6.56
CA VAL A 109 -14.96 19.55 7.97
C VAL A 109 -16.43 19.96 8.10
N HIS A 110 -17.12 19.28 9.01
CA HIS A 110 -18.51 19.62 9.29
C HIS A 110 -18.60 20.94 10.05
N PRO A 111 -19.77 21.59 10.03
CA PRO A 111 -19.89 22.85 10.75
C PRO A 111 -19.59 22.73 12.23
N ASP A 112 -19.71 21.55 12.81
CA ASP A 112 -19.35 21.34 14.21
C ASP A 112 -17.86 21.04 14.41
N GLY A 113 -17.06 21.14 13.36
CA GLY A 113 -15.61 20.93 13.43
C GLY A 113 -15.16 19.51 13.27
N LYS A 114 -16.06 18.58 12.98
CA LYS A 114 -15.68 17.18 12.83
C LYS A 114 -15.43 16.82 11.37
N SER A 115 -14.50 15.90 11.18
CA SER A 115 -14.22 15.41 9.84
C SER A 115 -15.31 14.45 9.37
N SER A 116 -15.60 14.47 8.08
CA SER A 116 -16.62 13.61 7.51
C SER A 116 -16.20 12.14 7.50
N ASP A 117 -14.95 11.85 7.68
CA ASP A 117 -14.48 10.46 7.66
C ASP A 117 -14.43 9.84 9.06
N GLN A 118 -14.94 10.52 10.09
CA GLN A 118 -15.00 9.93 11.41
C GLN A 118 -16.06 8.85 11.46
N PRO A 119 -15.74 7.77 12.05
CA PRO A 119 -16.73 6.71 12.15
C PRO A 119 -17.87 7.14 13.04
N GLU A 120 -18.75 7.23 13.06
CA GLU A 120 -19.65 7.63 13.71
C GLU A 120 -20.36 7.23 14.19
N GLN A 121 -20.36 7.48 14.42
CA GLN A 121 -20.85 7.32 14.87
C GLN A 121 -21.87 7.02 14.86
N LYS A 122 -22.31 6.64 14.55
CA LYS A 122 -23.13 6.34 14.47
C LYS A 122 -23.78 5.90 15.05
N ASN A 123 -23.95 5.97 15.27
CA ASN A 123 -24.49 5.69 15.86
C ASN A 123 -24.98 5.61 16.24
N SER A 124 -24.87 5.78 16.29
CA SER A 124 -25.20 5.69 16.64
C SER A 124 -25.58 5.51 16.68
#